data_b9b9306edaebaa563e46179152ffb0b5
#
_entry.id   b9b9306edaebaa563e46179152ffb0b5
#
_cell.length_a   1.000
_cell.length_b   1.000
_cell.length_c   1.000
_cell.angle_alpha   90.00
_cell.angle_beta   90.00
_cell.angle_gamma   90.00
#
_symmetry.space_group_name_H-M   'P 1'
#
loop_
_entity.id
_entity.type
_entity.pdbx_description
1 polymer ?
#
loop_
_entity_poly.entity_id
_entity_poly.type
_entity_poly.pdbx_seq_one_letter_code
_entity_poly.pdbx_strand_id
1 'polypeptide(L)'
;IALDHYCKERFIDLVPYQDGFGKLSEWMKYERYLSLAECPDGCETRWGKYGPSSLSPAVPASLNLVDEIYSELLPNFSSKYVNIGSDETVELGKGRSRELCEQYGVGRVYLDFLKEVEKRASSHGKRVQFWGDIILRHPGLIPELPKDMIPLVWGYEAKHPFEDQLPKFKESGLDFYVCPGTSTWNAILGRTDNATGNLLHAAEEGKKFSAMGYLNTNWGEYGNWHPLSTYYTGFLYGAAVNWAVEDNKNVDVASLLDRWVFQDKANMMGEIVTDLGNAHRFTGVEISNNSIFNRALTTAGR
;
A
#
# COMPACT_ATOMS: atom_id res chain seq x y z
N ILE A 1 -7.27 2.75 21.30
CA ILE A 1 -8.12 3.73 22.00
C ILE A 1 -7.31 5.01 22.29
N ALA A 2 -6.21 4.97 23.05
CA ALA A 2 -5.46 6.17 23.40
C ALA A 2 -4.91 6.91 22.16
N LEU A 3 -4.34 6.19 21.19
CA LEU A 3 -3.84 6.76 19.93
C LEU A 3 -4.96 7.37 19.08
N ASP A 4 -6.10 6.68 18.99
CA ASP A 4 -7.26 7.18 18.24
C ASP A 4 -7.77 8.50 18.85
N HIS A 5 -7.87 8.58 20.17
CA HIS A 5 -8.24 9.80 20.87
C HIS A 5 -7.23 10.93 20.64
N TYR A 6 -5.94 10.64 20.76
CA TYR A 6 -4.87 11.59 20.48
C TYR A 6 -4.92 12.17 19.06
N CYS A 7 -5.18 11.30 18.06
CA CYS A 7 -5.34 11.72 16.67
C CYS A 7 -6.58 12.59 16.48
N LYS A 8 -7.71 12.19 17.06
CA LYS A 8 -8.98 12.91 16.94
C LYS A 8 -8.91 14.32 17.51
N GLU A 9 -8.24 14.52 18.64
CA GLU A 9 -8.01 15.84 19.24
C GLU A 9 -7.18 16.77 18.32
N ARG A 10 -6.50 16.20 17.31
CA ARG A 10 -5.66 16.91 16.32
C ARG A 10 -6.28 16.93 14.94
N PHE A 11 -7.58 16.64 14.84
CA PHE A 11 -8.31 16.58 13.58
C PHE A 11 -7.72 15.56 12.58
N ILE A 12 -7.11 14.49 13.10
CA ILE A 12 -6.58 13.37 12.32
C ILE A 12 -7.53 12.18 12.44
N ASP A 13 -8.00 11.66 11.32
CA ASP A 13 -8.77 10.44 11.27
C ASP A 13 -7.82 9.23 11.20
N LEU A 14 -7.75 8.47 12.29
CA LEU A 14 -6.90 7.28 12.38
C LEU A 14 -7.64 6.08 11.81
N VAL A 15 -7.39 5.78 10.54
CA VAL A 15 -7.98 4.64 9.85
C VAL A 15 -7.23 3.35 10.21
N PRO A 16 -7.87 2.33 10.79
CA PRO A 16 -7.23 1.05 11.04
C PRO A 16 -6.94 0.32 9.72
N TYR A 17 -5.81 -0.40 9.70
CA TYR A 17 -5.42 -1.31 8.63
C TYR A 17 -5.23 -2.70 9.19
N GLN A 18 -5.97 -3.67 8.65
CA GLN A 18 -5.81 -5.08 8.98
C GLN A 18 -6.16 -5.96 7.78
N ASP A 19 -5.18 -6.68 7.30
CA ASP A 19 -5.39 -7.63 6.21
C ASP A 19 -6.43 -8.70 6.58
N GLY A 20 -7.36 -8.91 5.65
CA GLY A 20 -8.40 -9.95 5.73
C GLY A 20 -8.24 -11.06 4.70
N PHE A 21 -7.19 -11.03 3.86
CA PHE A 21 -6.96 -12.01 2.81
C PHE A 21 -5.50 -12.44 2.68
N GLY A 22 -4.62 -11.54 2.24
CA GLY A 22 -3.18 -11.77 2.11
C GLY A 22 -2.39 -11.28 3.33
N LYS A 23 -1.05 -11.36 3.25
CA LYS A 23 -0.10 -10.76 4.22
C LYS A 23 -0.30 -11.14 5.69
N LEU A 24 -0.84 -12.34 5.95
CA LEU A 24 -1.08 -12.89 7.28
C LEU A 24 0.03 -13.86 7.72
N SER A 25 1.22 -13.77 7.17
CA SER A 25 2.33 -14.69 7.48
C SER A 25 2.69 -14.74 8.96
N GLU A 26 2.56 -13.62 9.69
CA GLU A 26 2.82 -13.60 11.14
C GLU A 26 1.78 -14.43 11.93
N TRP A 27 0.53 -14.45 11.47
CA TRP A 27 -0.51 -15.32 12.04
C TRP A 27 -0.24 -16.80 11.71
N MET A 28 0.17 -17.06 10.46
CA MET A 28 0.41 -18.42 9.97
C MET A 28 1.64 -19.10 10.59
N LYS A 29 2.45 -18.39 11.39
CA LYS A 29 3.50 -18.99 12.24
C LYS A 29 2.93 -19.89 13.34
N TYR A 30 1.66 -19.71 13.69
CA TYR A 30 0.99 -20.49 14.73
C TYR A 30 0.19 -21.63 14.10
N GLU A 31 0.43 -22.86 14.54
CA GLU A 31 -0.18 -24.09 14.01
C GLU A 31 -1.71 -24.02 13.89
N ARG A 32 -2.37 -23.39 14.87
CA ARG A 32 -3.84 -23.22 14.86
C ARG A 32 -4.38 -22.47 13.65
N TYR A 33 -3.57 -21.62 13.00
CA TYR A 33 -3.97 -20.84 11.82
C TYR A 33 -3.52 -21.47 10.50
N LEU A 34 -2.56 -22.42 10.51
CA LEU A 34 -2.10 -23.09 9.30
C LEU A 34 -3.21 -23.83 8.57
N SER A 35 -4.22 -24.33 9.29
CA SER A 35 -5.40 -24.96 8.68
C SER A 35 -6.22 -24.01 7.79
N LEU A 36 -6.07 -22.69 7.98
CA LEU A 36 -6.77 -21.64 7.23
C LEU A 36 -5.95 -21.16 6.01
N ALA A 37 -4.66 -21.48 5.97
CA ALA A 37 -3.75 -21.01 4.93
C ALA A 37 -4.07 -21.60 3.56
N GLU A 38 -3.92 -20.80 2.51
CA GLU A 38 -4.02 -21.25 1.12
C GLU A 38 -2.96 -22.31 0.80
N CYS A 39 -1.70 -22.05 1.15
CA CYS A 39 -0.56 -22.93 0.99
C CYS A 39 0.13 -23.18 2.35
N PRO A 40 -0.31 -24.12 3.18
CA PRO A 40 0.26 -24.34 4.53
C PRO A 40 1.77 -24.58 4.54
N ASP A 41 2.29 -25.27 3.52
CA ASP A 41 3.72 -25.58 3.35
C ASP A 41 4.46 -24.57 2.46
N GLY A 42 3.79 -23.45 2.13
CA GLY A 42 4.20 -22.55 1.07
C GLY A 42 3.98 -23.11 -0.33
N CYS A 43 4.13 -22.28 -1.34
CA CYS A 43 4.02 -22.68 -2.75
C CYS A 43 4.94 -21.85 -3.64
N GLU A 44 5.18 -22.33 -4.86
CA GLU A 44 5.97 -21.59 -5.86
C GLU A 44 5.16 -20.43 -6.41
N THR A 45 5.75 -19.23 -6.32
CA THR A 45 5.18 -17.99 -6.79
C THR A 45 6.15 -17.26 -7.72
N ARG A 46 5.72 -16.13 -8.28
CA ARG A 46 6.63 -15.24 -9.04
C ARG A 46 7.83 -14.72 -8.21
N TRP A 47 7.76 -14.85 -6.88
CA TRP A 47 8.82 -14.47 -5.94
C TRP A 47 9.68 -15.66 -5.48
N GLY A 48 9.49 -16.85 -6.08
CA GLY A 48 10.03 -18.12 -5.63
C GLY A 48 9.11 -18.79 -4.60
N LYS A 49 9.66 -19.69 -3.77
CA LYS A 49 8.89 -20.34 -2.71
C LYS A 49 8.45 -19.30 -1.67
N TYR A 50 7.13 -19.17 -1.48
CA TYR A 50 6.51 -18.15 -0.64
C TYR A 50 5.35 -18.73 0.18
N GLY A 51 5.04 -18.08 1.29
CA GLY A 51 3.96 -18.47 2.19
C GLY A 51 4.41 -19.42 3.32
N PRO A 52 3.47 -19.81 4.18
CA PRO A 52 2.04 -19.44 4.14
C PRO A 52 1.80 -17.96 4.49
N SER A 53 0.91 -17.31 3.76
CA SER A 53 0.63 -15.88 3.94
C SER A 53 -0.83 -15.50 3.68
N SER A 54 -1.55 -16.25 2.85
CA SER A 54 -2.93 -15.93 2.47
C SER A 54 -3.93 -16.89 3.10
N LEU A 55 -5.08 -16.38 3.53
CA LEU A 55 -6.24 -17.19 3.87
C LEU A 55 -6.77 -17.90 2.61
N SER A 56 -7.33 -19.09 2.80
CA SER A 56 -7.92 -19.83 1.68
C SER A 56 -9.40 -19.57 1.52
N PRO A 57 -9.86 -19.13 0.32
CA PRO A 57 -11.29 -19.07 0.01
C PRO A 57 -12.01 -20.42 0.05
N ALA A 58 -11.27 -21.52 -0.10
CA ALA A 58 -11.81 -22.87 -0.01
C ALA A 58 -12.06 -23.36 1.43
N VAL A 59 -11.64 -22.56 2.43
CA VAL A 59 -11.78 -22.91 3.85
C VAL A 59 -12.75 -21.94 4.50
N PRO A 60 -14.01 -22.33 4.78
CA PRO A 60 -15.01 -21.42 5.37
C PRO A 60 -14.57 -20.79 6.70
N ALA A 61 -13.78 -21.51 7.49
CA ALA A 61 -13.24 -21.03 8.75
C ALA A 61 -12.24 -19.85 8.60
N SER A 62 -11.72 -19.60 7.39
CA SER A 62 -10.93 -18.39 7.10
C SER A 62 -11.70 -17.10 7.41
N LEU A 63 -12.98 -17.08 7.08
CA LEU A 63 -13.83 -15.93 7.34
C LEU A 63 -14.21 -15.78 8.82
N ASN A 64 -14.20 -16.86 9.60
CA ASN A 64 -14.41 -16.78 11.05
C ASN A 64 -13.24 -16.06 11.73
N LEU A 65 -12.00 -16.32 11.29
CA LEU A 65 -10.84 -15.58 11.78
C LEU A 65 -10.94 -14.08 11.47
N VAL A 66 -11.41 -13.73 10.28
CA VAL A 66 -11.64 -12.32 9.90
C VAL A 66 -12.68 -11.67 10.82
N ASP A 67 -13.79 -12.37 11.09
CA ASP A 67 -14.82 -11.90 12.03
C ASP A 67 -14.26 -11.67 13.43
N GLU A 68 -13.47 -12.60 13.96
CA GLU A 68 -12.83 -12.49 15.26
C GLU A 68 -11.93 -11.26 15.34
N ILE A 69 -11.02 -11.10 14.36
CA ILE A 69 -10.09 -9.97 14.31
C ILE A 69 -10.84 -8.63 14.23
N TYR A 70 -11.81 -8.52 13.34
CA TYR A 70 -12.52 -7.26 13.14
C TYR A 70 -13.43 -6.92 14.33
N SER A 71 -14.02 -7.91 14.98
CA SER A 71 -14.83 -7.70 16.19
C SER A 71 -14.02 -7.16 17.37
N GLU A 72 -12.76 -7.55 17.48
CA GLU A 72 -11.87 -7.02 18.51
C GLU A 72 -11.21 -5.69 18.13
N LEU A 73 -10.83 -5.52 16.86
CA LEU A 73 -10.07 -4.37 16.39
C LEU A 73 -10.95 -3.13 16.16
N LEU A 74 -11.99 -3.27 15.35
CA LEU A 74 -12.71 -2.12 14.77
C LEU A 74 -13.44 -1.25 15.80
N PRO A 75 -13.98 -1.77 16.92
CA PRO A 75 -14.60 -0.93 17.95
C PRO A 75 -13.64 0.06 18.64
N ASN A 76 -12.32 -0.16 18.51
CA ASN A 76 -11.31 0.70 19.14
C ASN A 76 -10.96 1.96 18.32
N PHE A 77 -11.54 2.12 17.13
CA PHE A 77 -11.27 3.23 16.21
C PHE A 77 -12.54 4.01 15.90
N SER A 78 -12.46 5.32 16.07
CA SER A 78 -13.56 6.23 15.76
C SER A 78 -13.74 6.52 14.26
N SER A 79 -12.74 6.19 13.43
CA SER A 79 -12.81 6.34 11.97
C SER A 79 -14.01 5.60 11.39
N LYS A 80 -14.61 6.19 10.38
CA LYS A 80 -15.66 5.54 9.56
C LYS A 80 -15.07 4.61 8.50
N TYR A 81 -13.76 4.62 8.33
CA TYR A 81 -13.05 3.82 7.35
C TYR A 81 -12.28 2.68 8.00
N VAL A 82 -12.01 1.64 7.23
CA VAL A 82 -11.05 0.58 7.51
C VAL A 82 -10.38 0.13 6.22
N ASN A 83 -9.07 -0.09 6.25
CA ASN A 83 -8.36 -0.74 5.16
C ASN A 83 -8.23 -2.23 5.47
N ILE A 84 -8.78 -3.07 4.58
CA ILE A 84 -8.79 -4.54 4.71
C ILE A 84 -7.65 -5.22 3.95
N GLY A 85 -6.69 -4.47 3.42
CA GLY A 85 -5.56 -4.99 2.66
C GLY A 85 -5.97 -5.65 1.35
N SER A 86 -5.83 -6.96 1.28
CA SER A 86 -6.24 -7.83 0.16
C SER A 86 -5.38 -7.72 -1.10
N ASP A 87 -4.20 -7.11 -0.99
CA ASP A 87 -3.21 -7.04 -2.06
C ASP A 87 -2.34 -8.31 -2.12
N GLU A 88 -1.66 -8.44 -3.25
CA GLU A 88 -0.59 -9.43 -3.46
C GLU A 88 -0.91 -10.86 -3.03
N THR A 89 -2.15 -11.30 -3.24
CA THR A 89 -2.61 -12.67 -2.93
C THR A 89 -2.01 -13.70 -3.89
N VAL A 90 -0.67 -13.78 -3.90
CA VAL A 90 0.12 -14.55 -4.88
C VAL A 90 -0.02 -16.06 -4.75
N GLU A 91 -0.53 -16.54 -3.62
CA GLU A 91 -0.78 -17.95 -3.34
C GLU A 91 -2.14 -18.43 -3.90
N LEU A 92 -3.09 -17.52 -4.16
CA LEU A 92 -4.44 -17.85 -4.58
C LEU A 92 -4.45 -18.76 -5.82
N GLY A 93 -5.17 -19.85 -5.72
CA GLY A 93 -5.26 -20.87 -6.77
C GLY A 93 -4.06 -21.82 -6.85
N LYS A 94 -3.11 -21.75 -5.92
CA LYS A 94 -1.94 -22.63 -5.93
C LYS A 94 -2.00 -23.73 -4.86
N GLY A 95 -2.86 -23.56 -3.88
CA GLY A 95 -3.06 -24.48 -2.78
C GLY A 95 -4.49 -25.03 -2.74
N ARG A 96 -5.16 -24.78 -1.62
CA ARG A 96 -6.49 -25.31 -1.32
C ARG A 96 -7.59 -24.81 -2.26
N SER A 97 -7.47 -23.59 -2.77
CA SER A 97 -8.45 -23.00 -3.70
C SER A 97 -8.19 -23.32 -5.18
N ARG A 98 -7.26 -24.23 -5.48
CA ARG A 98 -6.90 -24.58 -6.87
C ARG A 98 -8.11 -24.98 -7.70
N GLU A 99 -8.89 -25.94 -7.23
CA GLU A 99 -10.07 -26.43 -7.96
C GLU A 99 -11.12 -25.34 -8.19
N LEU A 100 -11.35 -24.47 -7.18
CA LEU A 100 -12.23 -23.31 -7.33
C LEU A 100 -11.71 -22.34 -8.39
N CYS A 101 -10.42 -22.08 -8.41
CA CYS A 101 -9.81 -21.18 -9.38
C CYS A 101 -9.78 -21.78 -10.80
N GLU A 102 -9.62 -23.09 -10.93
CA GLU A 102 -9.72 -23.80 -12.21
C GLU A 102 -11.17 -23.77 -12.76
N GLN A 103 -12.15 -23.89 -11.89
CA GLN A 103 -13.58 -23.89 -12.25
C GLN A 103 -14.11 -22.50 -12.58
N TYR A 104 -13.81 -21.47 -11.76
CA TYR A 104 -14.44 -20.16 -11.84
C TYR A 104 -13.50 -19.03 -12.29
N GLY A 105 -12.19 -19.29 -12.34
CA GLY A 105 -11.15 -18.31 -12.60
C GLY A 105 -10.68 -17.58 -11.34
N VAL A 106 -9.38 -17.30 -11.27
CA VAL A 106 -8.71 -16.67 -10.11
C VAL A 106 -9.35 -15.33 -9.73
N GLY A 107 -9.67 -14.49 -10.73
CA GLY A 107 -10.29 -13.19 -10.50
C GLY A 107 -11.68 -13.29 -9.85
N ARG A 108 -12.49 -14.26 -10.24
CA ARG A 108 -13.81 -14.52 -9.66
C ARG A 108 -13.69 -14.95 -8.21
N VAL A 109 -12.84 -15.93 -7.93
CA VAL A 109 -12.60 -16.43 -6.57
C VAL A 109 -12.06 -15.32 -5.66
N TYR A 110 -11.14 -14.48 -6.18
CA TYR A 110 -10.66 -13.31 -5.47
C TYR A 110 -11.80 -12.35 -5.11
N LEU A 111 -12.60 -11.95 -6.11
CA LEU A 111 -13.67 -10.98 -5.90
C LEU A 111 -14.73 -11.48 -4.91
N ASP A 112 -15.12 -12.74 -5.03
CA ASP A 112 -16.15 -13.31 -4.16
C ASP A 112 -15.66 -13.38 -2.70
N PHE A 113 -14.41 -13.76 -2.46
CA PHE A 113 -13.83 -13.74 -1.13
C PHE A 113 -13.64 -12.31 -0.60
N LEU A 114 -13.17 -11.38 -1.43
CA LEU A 114 -13.05 -9.96 -1.09
C LEU A 114 -14.39 -9.37 -0.61
N LYS A 115 -15.49 -9.67 -1.31
CA LYS A 115 -16.84 -9.25 -0.91
C LYS A 115 -17.26 -9.82 0.45
N GLU A 116 -16.87 -11.05 0.73
CA GLU A 116 -17.16 -11.65 2.04
C GLU A 116 -16.36 -11.00 3.18
N VAL A 117 -15.10 -10.63 2.92
CA VAL A 117 -14.27 -9.86 3.87
C VAL A 117 -14.84 -8.45 4.07
N GLU A 118 -15.21 -7.78 2.97
CA GLU A 118 -15.87 -6.46 2.99
C GLU A 118 -17.13 -6.48 3.84
N LYS A 119 -18.03 -7.43 3.62
CA LYS A 119 -19.29 -7.56 4.36
C LYS A 119 -19.09 -7.67 5.87
N ARG A 120 -18.00 -8.32 6.29
CA ARG A 120 -17.63 -8.44 7.71
C ARG A 120 -17.19 -7.10 8.28
N ALA A 121 -16.31 -6.42 7.57
CA ALA A 121 -15.84 -5.10 7.99
C ALA A 121 -16.98 -4.05 8.00
N SER A 122 -17.81 -4.04 6.97
CA SER A 122 -18.95 -3.10 6.87
C SER A 122 -20.05 -3.36 7.91
N SER A 123 -20.19 -4.60 8.41
CA SER A 123 -21.12 -4.91 9.51
C SER A 123 -20.80 -4.17 10.82
N HIS A 124 -19.57 -3.68 10.98
CA HIS A 124 -19.14 -2.79 12.06
C HIS A 124 -19.37 -1.29 11.75
N GLY A 125 -20.14 -0.96 10.73
CA GLY A 125 -20.43 0.42 10.32
C GLY A 125 -19.25 1.13 9.65
N LYS A 126 -18.28 0.38 9.13
CA LYS A 126 -17.11 0.92 8.44
C LYS A 126 -17.30 0.94 6.92
N ARG A 127 -16.81 2.00 6.27
CA ARG A 127 -16.63 2.03 4.82
C ARG A 127 -15.25 1.43 4.49
N VAL A 128 -15.22 0.51 3.55
CA VAL A 128 -14.06 -0.36 3.34
C VAL A 128 -13.13 0.17 2.26
N GLN A 129 -11.86 0.26 2.58
CA GLN A 129 -10.75 0.48 1.66
C GLN A 129 -10.02 -0.84 1.42
N PHE A 130 -9.50 -1.06 0.20
CA PHE A 130 -8.68 -2.22 -0.15
C PHE A 130 -7.69 -1.89 -1.25
N TRP A 131 -6.56 -2.60 -1.33
CA TRP A 131 -5.57 -2.39 -2.36
C TRP A 131 -6.02 -2.95 -3.71
N GLY A 132 -5.97 -2.13 -4.76
CA GLY A 132 -6.61 -2.39 -6.05
C GLY A 132 -5.81 -3.25 -7.04
N ASP A 133 -4.61 -3.72 -6.71
CA ASP A 133 -3.69 -4.36 -7.66
C ASP A 133 -4.22 -5.67 -8.25
N ILE A 134 -4.91 -6.49 -7.46
CA ILE A 134 -5.43 -7.77 -7.94
C ILE A 134 -6.62 -7.57 -8.86
N ILE A 135 -7.59 -6.74 -8.46
CA ILE A 135 -8.79 -6.50 -9.28
C ILE A 135 -8.44 -5.79 -10.60
N LEU A 136 -7.39 -4.97 -10.63
CA LEU A 136 -6.88 -4.33 -11.85
C LEU A 136 -6.39 -5.34 -12.90
N ARG A 137 -6.01 -6.55 -12.50
CA ARG A 137 -5.66 -7.65 -13.42
C ARG A 137 -6.92 -8.30 -14.02
N HIS A 138 -8.09 -8.02 -13.47
CA HIS A 138 -9.38 -8.54 -13.87
C HIS A 138 -10.40 -7.40 -14.10
N PRO A 139 -10.11 -6.45 -15.02
CA PRO A 139 -10.86 -5.19 -15.13
C PRO A 139 -12.36 -5.41 -15.42
N GLY A 140 -12.72 -6.50 -16.09
CA GLY A 140 -14.12 -6.86 -16.32
C GLY A 140 -14.94 -7.14 -15.06
N LEU A 141 -14.27 -7.35 -13.90
CA LEU A 141 -14.92 -7.59 -12.61
C LEU A 141 -15.06 -6.33 -11.76
N ILE A 142 -14.39 -5.23 -12.11
CA ILE A 142 -14.46 -3.96 -11.36
C ILE A 142 -15.91 -3.46 -11.18
N PRO A 143 -16.80 -3.52 -12.21
CA PRO A 143 -18.18 -3.09 -12.07
C PRO A 143 -19.01 -3.86 -11.02
N GLU A 144 -18.55 -5.06 -10.64
CA GLU A 144 -19.23 -5.92 -9.66
C GLU A 144 -18.83 -5.65 -8.21
N LEU A 145 -17.84 -4.77 -7.98
CA LEU A 145 -17.47 -4.32 -6.63
C LEU A 145 -18.64 -3.56 -5.99
N PRO A 146 -18.90 -3.74 -4.68
CA PRO A 146 -19.79 -2.89 -3.90
C PRO A 146 -19.45 -1.41 -4.10
N LYS A 147 -20.46 -0.57 -4.32
CA LYS A 147 -20.25 0.85 -4.70
C LYS A 147 -19.74 1.74 -3.58
N ASP A 148 -19.78 1.27 -2.37
CA ASP A 148 -19.24 1.93 -1.17
C ASP A 148 -17.79 1.53 -0.86
N MET A 149 -17.25 0.49 -1.51
CA MET A 149 -15.83 0.17 -1.42
C MET A 149 -14.95 1.24 -2.08
N ILE A 150 -13.78 1.44 -1.53
CA ILE A 150 -12.78 2.40 -2.00
C ILE A 150 -11.50 1.66 -2.40
N PRO A 151 -11.27 1.42 -3.70
CA PRO A 151 -9.99 0.92 -4.18
C PRO A 151 -8.87 1.93 -3.92
N LEU A 152 -7.74 1.42 -3.42
CA LEU A 152 -6.49 2.13 -3.23
C LEU A 152 -5.55 1.76 -4.37
N VAL A 153 -5.36 2.68 -5.32
CA VAL A 153 -4.56 2.45 -6.54
C VAL A 153 -3.13 2.86 -6.28
N TRP A 154 -2.27 1.89 -6.03
CA TRP A 154 -0.90 2.12 -5.61
C TRP A 154 0.14 1.87 -6.70
N GLY A 155 1.24 2.63 -6.62
CA GLY A 155 2.41 2.44 -7.45
C GLY A 155 3.52 3.42 -7.08
N TYR A 156 4.78 2.99 -7.15
CA TYR A 156 5.88 3.68 -6.46
C TYR A 156 7.01 4.15 -7.39
N GLU A 157 6.90 3.88 -8.68
CA GLU A 157 7.84 4.42 -9.65
C GLU A 157 7.34 5.76 -10.22
N ALA A 158 8.26 6.68 -10.55
CA ALA A 158 7.93 7.99 -11.11
C ALA A 158 7.06 7.91 -12.38
N LYS A 159 7.18 6.82 -13.14
CA LYS A 159 6.41 6.53 -14.35
C LYS A 159 5.40 5.40 -14.15
N HIS A 160 4.84 5.26 -12.93
CA HIS A 160 3.79 4.28 -12.71
C HIS A 160 2.56 4.65 -13.55
N PRO A 161 1.91 3.70 -14.27
CA PRO A 161 0.85 4.00 -15.25
C PRO A 161 -0.51 4.30 -14.55
N PHE A 162 -0.58 5.35 -13.74
CA PHE A 162 -1.82 5.80 -13.11
C PHE A 162 -2.88 6.15 -14.15
N GLU A 163 -2.48 6.75 -15.28
CA GLU A 163 -3.33 7.11 -16.39
C GLU A 163 -4.08 5.95 -17.03
N ASP A 164 -3.54 4.74 -16.94
CA ASP A 164 -4.17 3.51 -17.45
C ASP A 164 -5.05 2.80 -16.40
N GLN A 165 -4.82 3.07 -15.13
CA GLN A 165 -5.46 2.37 -14.03
C GLN A 165 -6.66 3.12 -13.46
N LEU A 166 -6.51 4.42 -13.22
CA LEU A 166 -7.55 5.25 -12.58
C LEU A 166 -8.85 5.33 -13.39
N PRO A 167 -8.83 5.42 -14.75
CA PRO A 167 -10.05 5.43 -15.54
C PRO A 167 -10.97 4.25 -15.28
N LYS A 168 -10.43 3.06 -15.05
CA LYS A 168 -11.20 1.83 -14.83
C LYS A 168 -12.11 1.92 -13.59
N PHE A 169 -11.63 2.55 -12.54
CA PHE A 169 -12.43 2.80 -11.34
C PHE A 169 -13.39 3.97 -11.53
N LYS A 170 -12.93 5.06 -12.17
CA LYS A 170 -13.78 6.20 -12.49
C LYS A 170 -15.00 5.81 -13.31
N GLU A 171 -14.79 5.04 -14.38
CA GLU A 171 -15.85 4.58 -15.29
C GLU A 171 -16.81 3.61 -14.61
N SER A 172 -16.35 2.86 -13.61
CA SER A 172 -17.20 1.97 -12.81
C SER A 172 -18.04 2.71 -11.78
N GLY A 173 -17.84 4.02 -11.58
CA GLY A 173 -18.55 4.84 -10.62
C GLY A 173 -18.14 4.60 -9.16
N LEU A 174 -16.95 4.06 -8.93
CA LEU A 174 -16.37 3.89 -7.60
C LEU A 174 -15.59 5.15 -7.19
N ASP A 175 -15.69 5.52 -5.92
CA ASP A 175 -14.70 6.38 -5.31
C ASP A 175 -13.39 5.61 -5.16
N PHE A 176 -12.26 6.26 -5.39
CA PHE A 176 -10.95 5.63 -5.27
C PHE A 176 -9.90 6.61 -4.76
N TYR A 177 -8.80 6.07 -4.21
CA TYR A 177 -7.62 6.84 -3.85
C TYR A 177 -6.48 6.54 -4.81
N VAL A 178 -5.63 7.53 -5.04
CA VAL A 178 -4.31 7.35 -5.65
C VAL A 178 -3.27 7.25 -4.54
N CYS A 179 -2.38 6.25 -4.63
CA CYS A 179 -1.50 5.88 -3.52
C CYS A 179 -0.03 5.80 -3.98
N PRO A 180 0.65 6.94 -4.13
CA PRO A 180 2.08 6.97 -4.35
C PRO A 180 2.87 6.68 -3.08
N GLY A 181 4.20 6.75 -3.14
CA GLY A 181 5.02 6.49 -1.97
C GLY A 181 6.29 7.33 -1.86
N THR A 182 6.82 7.36 -0.65
CA THR A 182 8.05 8.11 -0.29
C THR A 182 9.33 7.54 -0.91
N SER A 183 9.29 6.32 -1.45
CA SER A 183 10.43 5.60 -2.04
C SER A 183 11.66 5.49 -1.12
N THR A 184 11.43 5.33 0.18
CA THR A 184 12.50 5.25 1.19
C THR A 184 12.83 3.81 1.58
N TRP A 185 11.85 2.92 1.55
CA TRP A 185 12.06 1.50 1.80
C TRP A 185 12.94 0.87 0.72
N ASN A 186 13.71 -0.15 1.07
CA ASN A 186 14.67 -0.80 0.18
C ASN A 186 15.68 0.15 -0.46
N ALA A 187 15.96 1.31 0.14
CA ALA A 187 16.77 2.34 -0.50
C ALA A 187 17.91 2.91 0.36
N ILE A 188 17.95 2.69 1.67
CA ILE A 188 18.90 3.20 2.67
C ILE A 188 18.88 4.73 2.79
N LEU A 189 19.14 5.47 1.71
CA LEU A 189 19.15 6.92 1.68
C LEU A 189 17.92 7.54 0.98
N GLY A 190 17.00 6.70 0.52
CA GLY A 190 15.86 7.11 -0.29
C GLY A 190 16.15 7.09 -1.80
N ARG A 191 15.15 7.50 -2.58
CA ARG A 191 15.20 7.65 -4.04
C ARG A 191 14.48 8.96 -4.40
N THR A 192 15.15 10.10 -4.15
CA THR A 192 14.52 11.43 -4.15
C THR A 192 13.79 11.75 -5.46
N ASP A 193 14.47 11.65 -6.62
CA ASP A 193 13.85 11.97 -7.92
C ASP A 193 12.69 11.03 -8.25
N ASN A 194 12.82 9.74 -7.88
CA ASN A 194 11.72 8.81 -8.05
C ASN A 194 10.54 9.16 -7.15
N ALA A 195 10.79 9.50 -5.88
CA ALA A 195 9.74 9.89 -4.95
C ALA A 195 8.99 11.13 -5.43
N THR A 196 9.71 12.21 -5.74
CA THR A 196 9.09 13.46 -6.19
C THR A 196 8.34 13.29 -7.51
N GLY A 197 8.92 12.57 -8.47
CA GLY A 197 8.24 12.24 -9.72
C GLY A 197 6.98 11.41 -9.53
N ASN A 198 7.02 10.37 -8.68
CA ASN A 198 5.87 9.53 -8.38
C ASN A 198 4.76 10.29 -7.65
N LEU A 199 5.12 11.08 -6.63
CA LEU A 199 4.19 11.88 -5.84
C LEU A 199 3.47 12.93 -6.70
N LEU A 200 4.21 13.61 -7.58
CA LEU A 200 3.62 14.59 -8.51
C LEU A 200 2.70 13.93 -9.52
N HIS A 201 3.18 12.88 -10.20
CA HIS A 201 2.40 12.16 -11.20
C HIS A 201 1.08 11.63 -10.62
N ALA A 202 1.14 11.04 -9.42
CA ALA A 202 -0.06 10.57 -8.72
C ALA A 202 -1.04 11.71 -8.40
N ALA A 203 -0.53 12.89 -8.01
CA ALA A 203 -1.37 14.05 -7.71
C ALA A 203 -2.03 14.62 -8.99
N GLU A 204 -1.29 14.72 -10.09
CA GLU A 204 -1.80 15.19 -11.38
C GLU A 204 -2.87 14.25 -11.93
N GLU A 205 -2.60 12.95 -12.01
CA GLU A 205 -3.55 11.96 -12.52
C GLU A 205 -4.73 11.77 -11.55
N GLY A 206 -4.49 11.77 -10.23
CA GLY A 206 -5.55 11.74 -9.24
C GLY A 206 -6.54 12.90 -9.38
N LYS A 207 -6.04 14.12 -9.58
CA LYS A 207 -6.86 15.31 -9.85
C LYS A 207 -7.63 15.18 -11.16
N LYS A 208 -6.97 14.78 -12.25
CA LYS A 208 -7.54 14.59 -13.59
C LYS A 208 -8.71 13.60 -13.57
N PHE A 209 -8.58 12.48 -12.88
CA PHE A 209 -9.62 11.46 -12.79
C PHE A 209 -10.53 11.59 -11.56
N SER A 210 -10.41 12.71 -10.81
CA SER A 210 -11.24 13.01 -9.64
C SER A 210 -11.15 11.93 -8.56
N ALA A 211 -9.95 11.51 -8.22
CA ALA A 211 -9.71 10.64 -7.07
C ALA A 211 -10.29 11.29 -5.81
N MET A 212 -10.98 10.50 -4.98
CA MET A 212 -11.55 10.95 -3.71
C MET A 212 -10.45 11.30 -2.68
N GLY A 213 -9.30 10.66 -2.79
CA GLY A 213 -8.19 10.86 -1.86
C GLY A 213 -6.83 10.56 -2.45
N TYR A 214 -5.82 11.06 -1.74
CA TYR A 214 -4.41 10.84 -2.02
C TYR A 214 -3.75 10.28 -0.76
N LEU A 215 -3.21 9.07 -0.84
CA LEU A 215 -2.58 8.37 0.28
C LEU A 215 -1.08 8.24 0.02
N ASN A 216 -0.28 9.14 0.59
CA ASN A 216 1.17 9.04 0.51
C ASN A 216 1.66 7.89 1.40
N THR A 217 2.11 6.80 0.79
CA THR A 217 2.52 5.60 1.50
C THR A 217 3.98 5.63 1.89
N ASN A 218 4.26 4.98 3.00
CA ASN A 218 5.63 4.73 3.46
C ASN A 218 5.71 3.33 4.07
N TRP A 219 6.53 2.46 3.51
CA TRP A 219 6.62 1.06 3.90
C TRP A 219 7.90 0.76 4.67
N GLY A 220 7.84 -0.23 5.53
CA GLY A 220 8.98 -0.76 6.25
C GLY A 220 9.32 -2.17 5.79
N GLU A 221 10.17 -2.27 4.78
CA GLU A 221 10.60 -3.55 4.23
C GLU A 221 11.88 -4.03 4.92
N TYR A 222 11.96 -5.33 5.23
CA TYR A 222 13.16 -5.98 5.74
C TYR A 222 13.88 -5.27 6.90
N GLY A 223 13.13 -4.56 7.76
CA GLY A 223 13.67 -3.99 8.99
C GLY A 223 13.99 -2.50 8.98
N ASN A 224 13.58 -1.73 7.98
CA ASN A 224 13.72 -0.26 7.98
C ASN A 224 15.16 0.23 8.20
N TRP A 225 16.08 -0.14 7.33
CA TRP A 225 17.51 0.20 7.45
C TRP A 225 17.84 1.69 7.21
N HIS A 226 16.88 2.46 6.66
CA HIS A 226 17.07 3.87 6.34
C HIS A 226 16.79 4.78 7.56
N PRO A 227 17.51 5.90 7.69
CA PRO A 227 17.24 6.89 8.73
C PRO A 227 15.86 7.53 8.59
N LEU A 228 15.23 7.91 9.70
CA LEU A 228 13.92 8.59 9.69
C LEU A 228 13.94 9.90 8.88
N SER A 229 15.08 10.58 8.82
CA SER A 229 15.23 11.83 8.05
C SER A 229 14.94 11.66 6.56
N THR A 230 15.12 10.46 6.00
CA THR A 230 14.83 10.20 4.59
C THR A 230 13.34 10.26 4.25
N TYR A 231 12.45 10.06 5.23
CA TYR A 231 11.01 10.13 5.03
C TYR A 231 10.51 11.55 4.72
N TYR A 232 11.19 12.54 5.28
CA TYR A 232 10.67 13.91 5.28
C TYR A 232 10.57 14.51 3.88
N THR A 233 11.46 14.17 2.97
CA THR A 233 11.39 14.60 1.57
C THR A 233 10.07 14.19 0.93
N GLY A 234 9.72 12.90 1.02
CA GLY A 234 8.48 12.37 0.45
C GLY A 234 7.23 12.88 1.18
N PHE A 235 7.26 13.02 2.49
CA PHE A 235 6.11 13.54 3.23
C PHE A 235 5.86 15.02 2.96
N LEU A 236 6.91 15.84 2.95
CA LEU A 236 6.78 17.27 2.70
C LEU A 236 6.29 17.55 1.28
N TYR A 237 6.96 16.96 0.28
CA TYR A 237 6.57 17.17 -1.12
C TYR A 237 5.20 16.57 -1.43
N GLY A 238 4.91 15.37 -0.94
CA GLY A 238 3.60 14.74 -1.11
C GLY A 238 2.47 15.57 -0.48
N ALA A 239 2.67 16.13 0.70
CA ALA A 239 1.71 17.05 1.31
C ALA A 239 1.52 18.32 0.47
N ALA A 240 2.60 18.91 -0.05
CA ALA A 240 2.55 20.10 -0.86
C ALA A 240 1.77 19.89 -2.17
N VAL A 241 2.10 18.85 -2.95
CA VAL A 241 1.44 18.58 -4.24
C VAL A 241 0.00 18.09 -4.06
N ASN A 242 -0.29 17.36 -2.99
CA ASN A 242 -1.66 16.95 -2.67
C ASN A 242 -2.55 18.16 -2.30
N TRP A 243 -2.00 19.14 -1.62
CA TRP A 243 -2.73 20.35 -1.24
C TRP A 243 -3.06 21.24 -2.45
N ALA A 244 -2.06 21.53 -3.30
CA ALA A 244 -2.23 22.38 -4.49
C ALA A 244 -1.17 22.03 -5.54
N VAL A 245 -1.53 21.17 -6.50
CA VAL A 245 -0.60 20.65 -7.52
C VAL A 245 0.07 21.80 -8.30
N GLU A 246 -0.73 22.70 -8.88
CA GLU A 246 -0.21 23.73 -9.79
C GLU A 246 0.74 24.72 -9.10
N ASP A 247 0.44 25.05 -7.85
CA ASP A 247 1.23 26.01 -7.07
C ASP A 247 2.50 25.37 -6.50
N ASN A 248 2.47 24.07 -6.22
CA ASN A 248 3.51 23.38 -5.48
C ASN A 248 4.37 22.40 -6.28
N LYS A 249 4.02 22.10 -7.54
CA LYS A 249 4.76 21.12 -8.35
C LYS A 249 6.25 21.48 -8.59
N ASN A 250 6.59 22.77 -8.54
CA ASN A 250 7.95 23.26 -8.78
C ASN A 250 8.60 23.89 -7.52
N VAL A 251 8.12 23.53 -6.34
CA VAL A 251 8.71 24.08 -5.11
C VAL A 251 10.13 23.55 -4.91
N ASP A 252 10.97 24.37 -4.34
CA ASP A 252 12.30 23.97 -3.89
C ASP A 252 12.19 23.14 -2.61
N VAL A 253 12.19 21.81 -2.79
CA VAL A 253 12.01 20.85 -1.70
C VAL A 253 13.13 20.98 -0.66
N ALA A 254 14.38 21.22 -1.08
CA ALA A 254 15.51 21.35 -0.18
C ALA A 254 15.34 22.56 0.76
N SER A 255 15.02 23.72 0.21
CA SER A 255 14.75 24.93 1.00
C SER A 255 13.55 24.75 1.96
N LEU A 256 12.52 24.02 1.52
CA LEU A 256 11.37 23.74 2.39
C LEU A 256 11.73 22.78 3.54
N LEU A 257 12.58 21.78 3.28
CA LEU A 257 13.10 20.88 4.30
C LEU A 257 13.92 21.63 5.34
N ASP A 258 14.83 22.51 4.91
CA ASP A 258 15.61 23.35 5.83
C ASP A 258 14.70 24.19 6.73
N ARG A 259 13.72 24.84 6.13
CA ARG A 259 12.84 25.76 6.84
C ARG A 259 11.87 25.07 7.80
N TRP A 260 11.19 24.02 7.35
CA TRP A 260 10.04 23.47 8.07
C TRP A 260 10.33 22.18 8.82
N VAL A 261 11.33 21.42 8.41
CA VAL A 261 11.66 20.12 8.98
C VAL A 261 12.91 20.22 9.85
N PHE A 262 14.05 20.61 9.27
CA PHE A 262 15.32 20.64 9.98
C PHE A 262 15.53 21.92 10.79
N GLN A 263 14.81 22.98 10.44
CA GLN A 263 15.03 24.34 11.02
C GLN A 263 16.50 24.76 10.93
N ASP A 264 17.14 24.41 9.81
CA ASP A 264 18.55 24.61 9.57
C ASP A 264 18.84 26.01 9.07
N LYS A 265 19.46 26.83 9.93
CA LYS A 265 19.84 28.21 9.59
C LYS A 265 20.98 28.30 8.57
N ALA A 266 21.74 27.20 8.38
CA ALA A 266 22.80 27.15 7.40
C ALA A 266 22.28 26.82 5.98
N ASN A 267 21.01 26.37 5.86
CA ASN A 267 20.37 25.96 4.61
C ASN A 267 21.17 24.90 3.86
N MET A 268 21.60 23.85 4.54
CA MET A 268 22.41 22.78 3.99
C MET A 268 21.75 21.41 4.11
N MET A 269 20.97 21.18 5.15
CA MET A 269 20.42 19.84 5.46
C MET A 269 19.46 19.35 4.38
N GLY A 270 18.64 20.24 3.84
CA GLY A 270 17.68 19.91 2.78
C GLY A 270 18.39 19.42 1.50
N GLU A 271 19.43 20.14 1.07
CA GLU A 271 20.26 19.74 -0.08
C GLU A 271 20.97 18.41 0.19
N ILE A 272 21.60 18.24 1.36
CA ILE A 272 22.27 17.01 1.74
C ILE A 272 21.32 15.80 1.66
N VAL A 273 20.12 15.89 2.21
CA VAL A 273 19.16 14.77 2.22
C VAL A 273 18.64 14.45 0.82
N THR A 274 18.34 15.47 0.02
CA THR A 274 17.88 15.27 -1.36
C THR A 274 18.96 14.67 -2.25
N ASP A 275 20.21 15.13 -2.13
CA ASP A 275 21.34 14.61 -2.88
C ASP A 275 21.72 13.18 -2.49
N LEU A 276 21.75 12.89 -1.18
CA LEU A 276 21.98 11.53 -0.70
C LEU A 276 20.89 10.57 -1.21
N GLY A 277 19.63 11.01 -1.30
CA GLY A 277 18.55 10.23 -1.88
C GLY A 277 18.73 9.95 -3.38
N ASN A 278 19.55 10.73 -4.07
CA ASN A 278 19.89 10.53 -5.49
C ASN A 278 21.27 9.86 -5.70
N ALA A 279 22.04 9.61 -4.64
CA ALA A 279 23.40 9.08 -4.75
C ALA A 279 23.49 7.73 -5.50
N HIS A 280 22.45 6.89 -5.42
CA HIS A 280 22.38 5.61 -6.15
C HIS A 280 22.47 5.79 -7.68
N ARG A 281 22.05 6.94 -8.22
CA ARG A 281 22.04 7.24 -9.66
C ARG A 281 23.46 7.36 -10.24
N PHE A 282 24.47 7.74 -9.43
CA PHE A 282 25.85 7.81 -9.87
C PHE A 282 26.43 6.44 -10.24
N THR A 283 25.81 5.36 -9.81
CA THR A 283 26.20 4.00 -10.21
C THR A 283 25.74 3.63 -11.62
N GLY A 284 24.81 4.38 -12.21
CA GLY A 284 24.16 4.06 -13.49
C GLY A 284 23.20 2.87 -13.41
N VAL A 285 22.90 2.35 -12.22
CA VAL A 285 22.02 1.19 -12.02
C VAL A 285 20.71 1.63 -11.38
N GLU A 286 19.62 1.50 -12.13
CA GLU A 286 18.25 1.72 -11.65
C GLU A 286 17.57 0.37 -11.34
N ILE A 287 16.96 0.27 -10.17
CA ILE A 287 16.24 -0.93 -9.73
C ILE A 287 14.84 -0.50 -9.27
N SER A 288 13.82 -1.11 -9.86
CA SER A 288 12.44 -0.84 -9.47
C SER A 288 12.21 -1.19 -7.99
N ASN A 289 11.57 -0.28 -7.28
CA ASN A 289 11.20 -0.40 -5.86
C ASN A 289 12.38 -0.72 -4.93
N ASN A 290 13.60 -0.36 -5.33
CA ASN A 290 14.82 -0.68 -4.60
C ASN A 290 15.96 0.30 -4.99
N SER A 291 17.08 0.27 -4.27
CA SER A 291 18.32 0.89 -4.68
C SER A 291 19.46 -0.13 -4.76
N ILE A 292 20.46 0.16 -5.57
CA ILE A 292 21.66 -0.68 -5.67
C ILE A 292 22.38 -0.82 -4.33
N PHE A 293 22.36 0.22 -3.49
CA PHE A 293 22.98 0.18 -2.17
C PHE A 293 22.31 -0.82 -1.25
N ASN A 294 20.97 -0.79 -1.18
CA ASN A 294 20.23 -1.78 -0.40
C ASN A 294 20.45 -3.20 -0.94
N ARG A 295 20.38 -3.36 -2.25
CA ARG A 295 20.59 -4.68 -2.88
C ARG A 295 21.97 -5.22 -2.60
N ALA A 296 23.03 -4.41 -2.70
CA ALA A 296 24.38 -4.81 -2.39
C ALA A 296 24.53 -5.28 -0.94
N LEU A 297 23.90 -4.60 0.03
CA LEU A 297 23.96 -5.00 1.43
C LEU A 297 23.14 -6.26 1.74
N THR A 298 21.98 -6.41 1.11
CA THR A 298 21.09 -7.54 1.40
C THR A 298 21.45 -8.82 0.64
N THR A 299 22.25 -8.72 -0.44
CA THR A 299 22.71 -9.88 -1.23
C THR A 299 24.18 -10.22 -1.03
N ALA A 300 24.97 -9.37 -0.35
CA ALA A 300 26.34 -9.64 0.00
C ALA A 300 26.38 -10.79 1.03
N GLY A 301 26.59 -12.02 0.57
CA GLY A 301 26.66 -13.22 1.41
C GLY A 301 25.70 -14.34 1.02
N ARG A 302 25.00 -14.20 -0.11
CA ARG A 302 24.23 -15.29 -0.72
C ARG A 302 24.96 -15.88 -1.93
#